data_d0eba29f77cee8e5c62118300b5a3e6b
#
_entry.id   d0eba29f77cee8e5c62118300b5a3e6b
#
_cell.length_a   1.000
_cell.length_b   1.000
_cell.length_c   1.000
_cell.angle_alpha   90.00
_cell.angle_beta   90.00
_cell.angle_gamma   90.00
#
_symmetry.space_group_name_H-M   'P 1'
#
loop_
_entity.id
_entity.type
_entity.pdbx_description
1 polymer ?
#
loop_
_entity_poly.entity_id
_entity_poly.type
_entity_poly.pdbx_seq_one_letter_code
_entity_poly.pdbx_strand_id
1 'polypeptide(L)'
;MELFEMYESLGVSREVWAYGERVLEGLKERFAAIDQTAEYNQAKVLRAMHENRVDATCFAATTGYGYDDMGREKLEKVYADTFGTEAALVRPQITCGTHALTVALSANLLPGDELLSPVGAPYDTLEEVIGIRPSKCSLMEYGVRYRQVDLLPDGSFDYDAIRAAIGEKTKLITIQRSKGYATRPSFSVEKIGELIAFCKQCKPDVICMVDNCYGEFVEPREPSDVGADMIVGSLIKNPGGGLAPIGGYICGREELVERCAYRLSAPGLGQEVGANLGILPSFYQGFFLAPTVVAGALKGAIFAAGIYERLGFPCIPNATESRHDIIQAVELGSAERMLAFCSGIQAAAPVDSYVTPVPWAMPGYDSEVVMAAGAFVQGSSIELSADGPIRPPYAIYFQGGLTWYHAKLGILMSLQKLVEAGLAEVK
;
A
#
# COMPACT_ATOMS: atom_id res chain seq x y z
N MET A 1 9.15 -16.04 33.85
CA MET A 1 9.60 -16.26 32.44
C MET A 1 10.09 -14.93 31.92
N GLU A 2 11.36 -14.85 31.55
CA GLU A 2 11.93 -13.63 30.94
C GLU A 2 11.48 -13.52 29.50
N LEU A 3 11.36 -12.28 28.97
CA LEU A 3 10.93 -12.04 27.60
C LEU A 3 11.79 -12.80 26.57
N PHE A 4 13.10 -12.86 26.81
CA PHE A 4 14.03 -13.57 25.95
C PHE A 4 13.69 -15.07 25.84
N GLU A 5 13.31 -15.75 26.92
CA GLU A 5 12.94 -17.17 26.89
C GLU A 5 11.82 -17.47 25.87
N MET A 6 10.90 -16.51 25.66
CA MET A 6 9.86 -16.65 24.65
C MET A 6 10.43 -16.53 23.23
N TYR A 7 11.35 -15.59 22.98
CA TYR A 7 12.02 -15.48 21.69
C TYR A 7 12.90 -16.69 21.38
N GLU A 8 13.61 -17.22 22.41
CA GLU A 8 14.41 -18.43 22.29
C GLU A 8 13.54 -19.65 21.94
N SER A 9 12.37 -19.79 22.56
CA SER A 9 11.42 -20.86 22.24
C SER A 9 10.87 -20.80 20.80
N LEU A 10 10.91 -19.63 20.19
CA LEU A 10 10.56 -19.39 18.78
C LEU A 10 11.76 -19.50 17.83
N GLY A 11 12.94 -19.85 18.35
CA GLY A 11 14.15 -20.08 17.54
C GLY A 11 15.05 -18.88 17.36
N VAL A 12 14.91 -17.80 18.12
CA VAL A 12 15.80 -16.62 18.09
C VAL A 12 16.91 -16.80 19.11
N SER A 13 18.17 -16.85 18.72
CA SER A 13 19.31 -16.96 19.61
C SER A 13 19.50 -15.70 20.47
N ARG A 14 20.20 -15.85 21.61
CA ARG A 14 20.53 -14.73 22.51
C ARG A 14 21.35 -13.65 21.81
N GLU A 15 22.24 -14.04 20.91
CA GLU A 15 23.09 -13.13 20.16
C GLU A 15 22.26 -12.25 19.20
N VAL A 16 21.38 -12.87 18.42
CA VAL A 16 20.47 -12.17 17.50
C VAL A 16 19.51 -11.26 18.25
N TRP A 17 18.92 -11.76 19.35
CA TRP A 17 18.03 -10.95 20.18
C TRP A 17 18.75 -9.74 20.79
N ALA A 18 19.92 -9.94 21.39
CA ALA A 18 20.72 -8.85 21.98
C ALA A 18 21.16 -7.82 20.93
N TYR A 19 21.49 -8.28 19.71
CA TYR A 19 21.79 -7.39 18.59
C TYR A 19 20.58 -6.53 18.22
N GLY A 20 19.41 -7.13 18.14
CA GLY A 20 18.16 -6.39 17.88
C GLY A 20 17.84 -5.35 18.96
N GLU A 21 18.03 -5.68 20.25
CA GLU A 21 17.83 -4.72 21.34
C GLU A 21 18.78 -3.52 21.24
N ARG A 22 20.06 -3.75 20.90
CA ARG A 22 21.01 -2.64 20.68
C ARG A 22 20.61 -1.75 19.49
N VAL A 23 20.03 -2.31 18.43
CA VAL A 23 19.51 -1.52 17.29
C VAL A 23 18.32 -0.66 17.74
N LEU A 24 17.40 -1.24 18.52
CA LEU A 24 16.21 -0.53 19.00
C LEU A 24 16.52 0.69 19.84
N GLU A 25 17.59 0.64 20.66
CA GLU A 25 17.99 1.80 21.46
C GLU A 25 18.19 3.06 20.59
N GLY A 26 18.73 2.92 19.37
CA GLY A 26 18.95 4.01 18.44
C GLY A 26 17.72 4.47 17.67
N LEU A 27 16.58 3.76 17.79
CA LEU A 27 15.36 4.04 17.01
C LEU A 27 14.23 4.67 17.84
N LYS A 28 14.42 4.89 19.13
CA LYS A 28 13.37 5.35 20.07
C LYS A 28 12.72 6.67 19.63
N GLU A 29 13.49 7.65 19.21
CA GLU A 29 12.96 8.95 18.76
C GLU A 29 12.14 8.80 17.47
N ARG A 30 12.63 7.96 16.53
CA ARG A 30 11.90 7.65 15.31
C ARG A 30 10.56 6.99 15.60
N PHE A 31 10.54 6.05 16.52
CA PHE A 31 9.31 5.37 16.94
C PHE A 31 8.32 6.31 17.62
N ALA A 32 8.81 7.23 18.46
CA ALA A 32 7.97 8.23 19.09
C ALA A 32 7.31 9.16 18.04
N ALA A 33 8.04 9.56 16.99
CA ALA A 33 7.47 10.36 15.90
C ALA A 33 6.39 9.60 15.12
N ILE A 34 6.56 8.29 14.90
CA ILE A 34 5.54 7.44 14.28
C ILE A 34 4.29 7.36 15.17
N ASP A 35 4.46 7.20 16.47
CA ASP A 35 3.34 7.16 17.41
C ASP A 35 2.54 8.46 17.43
N GLN A 36 3.20 9.62 17.33
CA GLN A 36 2.53 10.92 17.21
C GLN A 36 1.71 11.02 15.92
N THR A 37 2.25 10.54 14.79
CA THR A 37 1.51 10.50 13.51
C THR A 37 0.30 9.56 13.60
N ALA A 38 0.47 8.40 14.23
CA ALA A 38 -0.62 7.44 14.42
C ALA A 38 -1.72 8.02 15.34
N GLU A 39 -1.35 8.70 16.44
CA GLU A 39 -2.30 9.37 17.34
C GLU A 39 -3.11 10.44 16.59
N TYR A 40 -2.44 11.27 15.78
CA TYR A 40 -3.12 12.27 14.96
C TYR A 40 -4.13 11.62 13.99
N ASN A 41 -3.71 10.59 13.26
CA ASN A 41 -4.55 9.89 12.31
C ASN A 41 -5.69 9.13 13.00
N GLN A 42 -5.45 8.57 14.19
CA GLN A 42 -6.50 7.95 15.00
C GLN A 42 -7.58 8.96 15.41
N ALA A 43 -7.17 10.15 15.85
CA ALA A 43 -8.10 11.21 16.18
C ALA A 43 -8.89 11.70 14.95
N LYS A 44 -8.25 11.75 13.77
CA LYS A 44 -8.89 12.09 12.48
C LYS A 44 -10.01 11.09 12.11
N VAL A 45 -9.72 9.78 12.19
CA VAL A 45 -10.70 8.72 11.93
C VAL A 45 -11.84 8.79 12.95
N LEU A 46 -11.53 8.93 14.24
CA LEU A 46 -12.54 9.00 15.29
C LEU A 46 -13.46 10.21 15.13
N ARG A 47 -12.92 11.37 14.78
CA ARG A 47 -13.69 12.58 14.48
C ARG A 47 -14.68 12.31 13.34
N ALA A 48 -14.24 11.73 12.23
CA ALA A 48 -15.11 11.41 11.11
C ALA A 48 -16.23 10.43 11.50
N MET A 49 -15.94 9.42 12.33
CA MET A 49 -16.97 8.51 12.85
C MET A 49 -18.01 9.24 13.73
N HIS A 50 -17.57 10.18 14.58
CA HIS A 50 -18.46 10.98 15.44
C HIS A 50 -19.36 11.92 14.62
N GLU A 51 -18.76 12.65 13.67
CA GLU A 51 -19.49 13.60 12.80
C GLU A 51 -20.56 12.88 11.96
N ASN A 52 -20.27 11.66 11.51
CA ASN A 52 -21.22 10.81 10.77
C ASN A 52 -22.15 10.01 11.68
N ARG A 53 -22.09 10.17 13.01
CA ARG A 53 -22.93 9.48 13.97
C ARG A 53 -23.00 7.98 13.72
N VAL A 54 -21.83 7.35 13.61
CA VAL A 54 -21.76 5.88 13.47
C VAL A 54 -22.36 5.23 14.70
N ASP A 55 -23.34 4.37 14.49
CA ASP A 55 -24.07 3.65 15.52
C ASP A 55 -24.24 2.15 15.17
N ALA A 56 -24.78 1.36 16.09
CA ALA A 56 -24.88 -0.09 15.93
C ALA A 56 -25.74 -0.50 14.72
N THR A 57 -26.63 0.35 14.22
CA THR A 57 -27.47 0.05 13.04
C THR A 57 -26.65 0.05 11.75
N CYS A 58 -25.49 0.71 11.74
CA CYS A 58 -24.53 0.69 10.62
C CYS A 58 -23.97 -0.72 10.35
N PHE A 59 -24.11 -1.64 11.30
CA PHE A 59 -23.59 -2.99 11.20
C PHE A 59 -24.62 -4.01 10.72
N ALA A 60 -25.84 -3.56 10.41
CA ALA A 60 -26.88 -4.42 9.88
C ALA A 60 -26.50 -4.95 8.48
N ALA A 61 -26.71 -6.26 8.27
CA ALA A 61 -26.47 -6.88 6.98
C ALA A 61 -27.56 -6.51 5.97
N THR A 62 -27.15 -6.23 4.73
CA THR A 62 -28.03 -6.08 3.59
C THR A 62 -27.75 -7.16 2.55
N THR A 63 -28.75 -7.49 1.74
CA THR A 63 -28.68 -8.51 0.68
C THR A 63 -29.32 -8.00 -0.61
N GLY A 64 -29.10 -8.72 -1.72
CA GLY A 64 -29.67 -8.37 -3.02
C GLY A 64 -29.16 -7.02 -3.51
N TYR A 65 -30.05 -6.11 -3.83
CA TYR A 65 -29.67 -4.76 -4.29
C TYR A 65 -29.01 -3.91 -3.21
N GLY A 66 -29.34 -4.12 -1.92
CA GLY A 66 -28.83 -3.34 -0.81
C GLY A 66 -29.22 -1.87 -0.89
N TYR A 67 -30.47 -1.57 -1.29
CA TYR A 67 -31.01 -0.20 -1.23
C TYR A 67 -31.05 0.30 0.21
N ASP A 68 -30.88 1.62 0.40
CA ASP A 68 -30.93 2.30 1.70
C ASP A 68 -29.98 1.66 2.74
N ASP A 69 -28.81 1.19 2.28
CA ASP A 69 -27.78 0.62 3.17
C ASP A 69 -27.08 1.74 3.95
N MET A 70 -27.68 2.13 5.07
CA MET A 70 -27.21 3.22 5.94
C MET A 70 -25.77 2.98 6.41
N GLY A 71 -25.38 1.73 6.69
CA GLY A 71 -24.03 1.41 7.13
C GLY A 71 -23.00 1.68 6.03
N ARG A 72 -23.30 1.26 4.80
CA ARG A 72 -22.47 1.53 3.62
C ARG A 72 -22.34 3.04 3.37
N GLU A 73 -23.43 3.77 3.35
CA GLU A 73 -23.46 5.21 3.08
C GLU A 73 -22.69 6.01 4.13
N LYS A 74 -22.85 5.67 5.41
CA LYS A 74 -22.08 6.32 6.49
C LYS A 74 -20.58 5.95 6.42
N LEU A 75 -20.23 4.70 6.06
CA LEU A 75 -18.82 4.30 5.89
C LEU A 75 -18.15 5.15 4.80
N GLU A 76 -18.83 5.35 3.67
CA GLU A 76 -18.34 6.17 2.57
C GLU A 76 -18.11 7.63 3.01
N LYS A 77 -19.04 8.21 3.80
CA LYS A 77 -18.86 9.53 4.40
C LYS A 77 -17.68 9.58 5.38
N VAL A 78 -17.52 8.56 6.22
CA VAL A 78 -16.38 8.46 7.15
C VAL A 78 -15.05 8.45 6.39
N TYR A 79 -14.96 7.73 5.27
CA TYR A 79 -13.77 7.76 4.42
C TYR A 79 -13.56 9.13 3.77
N ALA A 80 -14.61 9.73 3.20
CA ALA A 80 -14.54 11.05 2.59
C ALA A 80 -14.04 12.11 3.58
N ASP A 81 -14.62 12.17 4.78
CA ASP A 81 -14.23 13.13 5.82
C ASP A 81 -12.82 12.87 6.37
N THR A 82 -12.44 11.59 6.52
CA THR A 82 -11.09 11.23 6.98
C THR A 82 -10.02 11.65 5.98
N PHE A 83 -10.28 11.46 4.70
CA PHE A 83 -9.33 11.76 3.62
C PHE A 83 -9.54 13.16 2.99
N GLY A 84 -10.45 13.98 3.54
CA GLY A 84 -10.66 15.35 3.10
C GLY A 84 -11.18 15.45 1.64
N THR A 85 -12.10 14.57 1.25
CA THR A 85 -12.68 14.50 -0.11
C THR A 85 -14.18 14.77 -0.09
N GLU A 86 -14.75 15.11 -1.27
CA GLU A 86 -16.19 15.39 -1.41
C GLU A 86 -17.04 14.13 -1.29
N ALA A 87 -16.55 13.01 -1.82
CA ALA A 87 -17.24 11.72 -1.83
C ALA A 87 -16.26 10.54 -1.76
N ALA A 88 -16.80 9.38 -1.41
CA ALA A 88 -16.09 8.11 -1.42
C ALA A 88 -16.97 6.97 -1.93
N LEU A 89 -16.33 5.96 -2.50
CA LEU A 89 -16.89 4.66 -2.83
C LEU A 89 -16.06 3.60 -2.10
N VAL A 90 -16.65 2.93 -1.11
CA VAL A 90 -15.97 1.94 -0.25
C VAL A 90 -16.76 0.65 -0.28
N ARG A 91 -16.28 -0.32 -1.05
CA ARG A 91 -17.15 -1.45 -1.45
C ARG A 91 -16.45 -2.81 -1.39
N PRO A 92 -17.14 -3.83 -0.87
CA PRO A 92 -16.70 -5.22 -1.01
C PRO A 92 -16.74 -5.73 -2.46
N GLN A 93 -17.59 -5.13 -3.31
CA GLN A 93 -17.67 -5.45 -4.74
C GLN A 93 -16.43 -5.04 -5.52
N ILE A 94 -15.60 -4.17 -4.97
CA ILE A 94 -14.26 -3.88 -5.49
C ILE A 94 -13.32 -4.99 -4.99
N THR A 95 -12.98 -5.93 -5.83
CA THR A 95 -12.33 -7.19 -5.43
C THR A 95 -10.89 -7.04 -4.93
N CYS A 96 -10.18 -5.99 -5.36
CA CYS A 96 -8.78 -5.73 -4.99
C CYS A 96 -8.37 -4.29 -5.40
N GLY A 97 -7.14 -3.89 -5.06
CA GLY A 97 -6.59 -2.58 -5.44
C GLY A 97 -6.52 -2.38 -6.96
N THR A 98 -6.08 -3.38 -7.71
CA THR A 98 -6.06 -3.33 -9.19
C THR A 98 -7.48 -3.10 -9.75
N HIS A 99 -8.51 -3.71 -9.17
CA HIS A 99 -9.89 -3.47 -9.58
C HIS A 99 -10.34 -2.04 -9.22
N ALA A 100 -9.98 -1.51 -8.06
CA ALA A 100 -10.27 -0.12 -7.70
C ALA A 100 -9.68 0.86 -8.72
N LEU A 101 -8.41 0.68 -9.08
CA LEU A 101 -7.73 1.47 -10.11
C LEU A 101 -8.38 1.30 -11.48
N THR A 102 -8.74 0.07 -11.88
CA THR A 102 -9.45 -0.21 -13.13
C THR A 102 -10.77 0.55 -13.21
N VAL A 103 -11.58 0.52 -12.14
CA VAL A 103 -12.83 1.26 -12.05
C VAL A 103 -12.60 2.77 -12.17
N ALA A 104 -11.64 3.31 -11.40
CA ALA A 104 -11.33 4.74 -11.41
C ALA A 104 -10.87 5.24 -12.79
N LEU A 105 -9.96 4.51 -13.43
CA LEU A 105 -9.46 4.84 -14.76
C LEU A 105 -10.53 4.70 -15.84
N SER A 106 -11.21 3.55 -15.91
CA SER A 106 -12.21 3.26 -16.95
C SER A 106 -13.49 4.08 -16.82
N ALA A 107 -13.78 4.62 -15.64
CA ALA A 107 -14.90 5.53 -15.42
C ALA A 107 -14.60 6.96 -15.93
N ASN A 108 -13.33 7.38 -15.88
CA ASN A 108 -12.93 8.77 -16.09
C ASN A 108 -12.13 8.98 -17.39
N LEU A 109 -11.95 7.93 -18.19
CA LEU A 109 -11.30 7.96 -19.51
C LEU A 109 -12.26 7.43 -20.56
N LEU A 110 -12.36 8.16 -21.67
CA LEU A 110 -13.16 7.80 -22.84
C LEU A 110 -12.25 7.46 -24.04
N PRO A 111 -12.75 6.74 -25.05
CA PRO A 111 -11.99 6.52 -26.29
C PRO A 111 -11.47 7.83 -26.89
N GLY A 112 -10.17 7.88 -27.14
CA GLY A 112 -9.47 9.08 -27.65
C GLY A 112 -8.81 9.93 -26.58
N ASP A 113 -9.16 9.76 -25.29
CA ASP A 113 -8.45 10.40 -24.19
C ASP A 113 -7.04 9.80 -23.99
N GLU A 114 -6.17 10.56 -23.34
CA GLU A 114 -4.82 10.13 -22.98
C GLU A 114 -4.65 10.04 -21.46
N LEU A 115 -4.12 8.91 -21.01
CA LEU A 115 -3.62 8.67 -19.66
C LEU A 115 -2.12 8.96 -19.63
N LEU A 116 -1.65 9.82 -18.72
CA LEU A 116 -0.25 10.14 -18.52
C LEU A 116 0.23 9.62 -17.15
N SER A 117 1.33 8.85 -17.14
CA SER A 117 2.10 8.56 -15.92
C SER A 117 3.36 9.43 -15.89
N PRO A 118 3.49 10.40 -14.99
CA PRO A 118 4.65 11.27 -14.89
C PRO A 118 5.73 10.75 -13.92
N VAL A 119 5.59 9.53 -13.44
CA VAL A 119 6.44 8.93 -12.39
C VAL A 119 7.04 7.57 -12.80
N GLY A 120 7.13 7.33 -14.10
CA GLY A 120 7.60 6.08 -14.67
C GLY A 120 6.49 5.07 -14.90
N ALA A 121 6.87 3.81 -15.10
CA ALA A 121 5.94 2.72 -15.31
C ALA A 121 5.00 2.51 -14.10
N PRO A 122 3.72 2.20 -14.34
CA PRO A 122 2.81 1.83 -13.27
C PRO A 122 3.17 0.45 -12.70
N TYR A 123 2.53 0.08 -11.59
CA TYR A 123 2.67 -1.24 -11.00
C TYR A 123 2.30 -2.35 -12.00
N ASP A 124 3.03 -3.47 -11.95
CA ASP A 124 2.98 -4.55 -12.95
C ASP A 124 1.55 -5.00 -13.33
N THR A 125 0.66 -5.17 -12.34
CA THR A 125 -0.74 -5.59 -12.63
C THR A 125 -1.55 -4.51 -13.34
N LEU A 126 -1.14 -3.24 -13.29
CA LEU A 126 -1.81 -2.14 -13.98
C LEU A 126 -1.37 -2.01 -15.43
N GLU A 127 -0.22 -2.57 -15.80
CA GLU A 127 0.25 -2.57 -17.19
C GLU A 127 -0.73 -3.28 -18.12
N GLU A 128 -1.32 -4.40 -17.68
CA GLU A 128 -2.35 -5.11 -18.45
C GLU A 128 -3.68 -4.37 -18.48
N VAL A 129 -4.08 -3.73 -17.36
CA VAL A 129 -5.28 -2.90 -17.31
C VAL A 129 -5.19 -1.75 -18.30
N ILE A 130 -4.04 -1.10 -18.36
CA ILE A 130 -3.80 0.00 -19.33
C ILE A 130 -3.66 -0.57 -20.75
N GLY A 131 -2.97 -1.68 -20.92
CA GLY A 131 -2.66 -2.30 -22.21
C GLY A 131 -1.22 -2.07 -22.67
N ILE A 132 -0.32 -1.62 -21.78
CA ILE A 132 1.13 -1.54 -22.00
C ILE A 132 1.64 -2.94 -22.36
N ARG A 133 1.29 -3.95 -21.54
CA ARG A 133 1.29 -5.35 -21.95
C ARG A 133 -0.06 -5.65 -22.62
N PRO A 134 -0.07 -6.13 -23.89
CA PRO A 134 -1.30 -6.38 -24.62
C PRO A 134 -2.23 -7.34 -23.85
N SER A 135 -3.42 -6.85 -23.52
CA SER A 135 -4.43 -7.61 -22.79
C SER A 135 -5.82 -7.27 -23.32
N LYS A 136 -6.71 -8.26 -23.34
CA LYS A 136 -8.11 -8.07 -23.71
C LYS A 136 -8.81 -7.20 -22.67
N CYS A 137 -9.73 -6.37 -23.12
CA CYS A 137 -10.49 -5.44 -22.30
C CYS A 137 -9.62 -4.36 -21.62
N SER A 138 -8.40 -4.14 -22.10
CA SER A 138 -7.53 -3.06 -21.62
C SER A 138 -8.04 -1.69 -22.08
N LEU A 139 -7.60 -0.62 -21.41
CA LEU A 139 -7.95 0.75 -21.80
C LEU A 139 -7.51 1.09 -23.22
N MET A 140 -6.32 0.62 -23.63
CA MET A 140 -5.81 0.83 -25.00
C MET A 140 -6.64 0.08 -26.05
N GLU A 141 -7.16 -1.12 -25.74
CA GLU A 141 -8.08 -1.83 -26.63
C GLU A 141 -9.38 -1.05 -26.86
N TYR A 142 -9.83 -0.30 -25.83
CA TYR A 142 -10.99 0.60 -25.93
C TYR A 142 -10.64 2.00 -26.46
N GLY A 143 -9.43 2.20 -26.98
CA GLY A 143 -9.04 3.42 -27.66
C GLY A 143 -8.54 4.56 -26.77
N VAL A 144 -8.24 4.30 -25.51
CA VAL A 144 -7.48 5.22 -24.62
C VAL A 144 -6.01 5.18 -25.03
N ARG A 145 -5.33 6.33 -24.98
CA ARG A 145 -3.89 6.41 -25.23
C ARG A 145 -3.13 6.42 -23.91
N TYR A 146 -1.95 5.82 -23.91
CA TYR A 146 -1.04 5.88 -22.74
C TYR A 146 0.24 6.59 -23.11
N ARG A 147 0.74 7.40 -22.16
CA ARG A 147 2.03 8.07 -22.23
C ARG A 147 2.71 7.99 -20.86
N GLN A 148 4.03 7.89 -20.87
CA GLN A 148 4.85 7.81 -19.67
C GLN A 148 5.99 8.84 -19.76
N VAL A 149 6.32 9.41 -18.61
CA VAL A 149 7.56 10.16 -18.38
C VAL A 149 8.28 9.50 -17.23
N ASP A 150 9.52 9.09 -17.44
CA ASP A 150 10.33 8.48 -16.41
C ASP A 150 10.92 9.55 -15.48
N LEU A 151 11.29 9.12 -14.27
CA LEU A 151 12.00 9.96 -13.34
C LEU A 151 13.43 10.22 -13.83
N LEU A 152 14.01 11.34 -13.41
CA LEU A 152 15.42 11.61 -13.58
C LEU A 152 16.28 10.58 -12.81
N PRO A 153 17.57 10.41 -13.15
CA PRO A 153 18.43 9.42 -12.49
C PRO A 153 18.56 9.58 -10.96
N ASP A 154 18.32 10.77 -10.44
CA ASP A 154 18.29 11.06 -9.00
C ASP A 154 16.93 10.80 -8.33
N GLY A 155 15.96 10.29 -9.09
CA GLY A 155 14.61 10.00 -8.62
C GLY A 155 13.68 11.22 -8.55
N SER A 156 14.09 12.38 -9.04
CA SER A 156 13.27 13.59 -9.14
C SER A 156 12.38 13.58 -10.38
N PHE A 157 11.35 14.43 -10.39
CA PHE A 157 10.44 14.56 -11.53
C PHE A 157 11.10 15.34 -12.68
N ASP A 158 10.98 14.84 -13.91
CA ASP A 158 11.37 15.56 -15.12
C ASP A 158 10.26 16.52 -15.53
N TYR A 159 10.23 17.69 -14.93
CA TYR A 159 9.20 18.70 -15.18
C TYR A 159 9.16 19.20 -16.65
N ASP A 160 10.30 19.22 -17.35
CA ASP A 160 10.34 19.65 -18.75
C ASP A 160 9.72 18.57 -19.65
N ALA A 161 10.07 17.31 -19.45
CA ALA A 161 9.46 16.20 -20.16
C ALA A 161 7.96 16.05 -19.85
N ILE A 162 7.55 16.25 -18.59
CA ILE A 162 6.13 16.24 -18.17
C ILE A 162 5.35 17.35 -18.90
N ARG A 163 5.89 18.57 -18.93
CA ARG A 163 5.28 19.70 -19.67
C ARG A 163 5.11 19.39 -21.16
N ALA A 164 6.13 18.78 -21.77
CA ALA A 164 6.10 18.40 -23.18
C ALA A 164 5.11 17.24 -23.46
N ALA A 165 4.88 16.38 -22.46
CA ALA A 165 3.97 15.24 -22.56
C ALA A 165 2.50 15.64 -22.39
N ILE A 166 2.18 16.66 -21.58
CA ILE A 166 0.81 17.12 -21.36
C ILE A 166 0.29 17.81 -22.63
N GLY A 167 -0.73 17.21 -23.26
CA GLY A 167 -1.36 17.71 -24.46
C GLY A 167 -2.86 17.92 -24.34
N GLU A 168 -3.50 18.31 -25.42
CA GLU A 168 -4.96 18.54 -25.46
C GLU A 168 -5.74 17.30 -25.03
N LYS A 169 -5.28 16.11 -25.41
CA LYS A 169 -5.93 14.82 -25.13
C LYS A 169 -5.59 14.24 -23.75
N THR A 170 -4.63 14.79 -23.04
CA THR A 170 -4.28 14.33 -21.70
C THR A 170 -5.44 14.63 -20.75
N LYS A 171 -6.20 13.61 -20.41
CA LYS A 171 -7.41 13.71 -19.58
C LYS A 171 -7.14 13.41 -18.12
N LEU A 172 -6.29 12.40 -17.87
CA LEU A 172 -5.99 11.93 -16.53
C LEU A 172 -4.49 11.70 -16.37
N ILE A 173 -3.96 12.13 -15.23
CA ILE A 173 -2.61 11.87 -14.76
C ILE A 173 -2.70 10.89 -13.59
N THR A 174 -2.00 9.76 -13.70
CA THR A 174 -1.91 8.75 -12.63
C THR A 174 -0.57 8.83 -11.94
N ILE A 175 -0.58 8.95 -10.61
CA ILE A 175 0.62 9.05 -9.78
C ILE A 175 0.62 7.87 -8.81
N GLN A 176 1.56 6.96 -8.98
CA GLN A 176 1.78 5.87 -8.03
C GLN A 176 2.67 6.36 -6.88
N ARG A 177 2.14 6.44 -5.67
CA ARG A 177 2.85 6.94 -4.47
C ARG A 177 3.96 6.00 -4.02
N SER A 178 3.62 4.73 -3.83
CA SER A 178 4.56 3.70 -3.39
C SER A 178 5.51 3.27 -4.51
N LYS A 179 6.68 2.77 -4.12
CA LYS A 179 7.69 2.29 -5.06
C LYS A 179 7.35 0.94 -5.74
N GLY A 180 6.46 0.12 -5.16
CA GLY A 180 6.31 -1.27 -5.60
C GLY A 180 7.65 -2.02 -5.54
N TYR A 181 8.00 -2.77 -6.58
CA TYR A 181 9.30 -3.44 -6.73
C TYR A 181 10.37 -2.58 -7.41
N ALA A 182 10.15 -1.28 -7.52
CA ALA A 182 11.17 -0.38 -8.06
C ALA A 182 12.16 0.08 -6.98
N THR A 183 13.35 0.48 -7.41
CA THR A 183 14.37 1.07 -6.54
C THR A 183 14.20 2.58 -6.36
N ARG A 184 13.19 3.18 -7.04
CA ARG A 184 12.87 4.60 -6.89
C ARG A 184 12.38 4.94 -5.47
N PRO A 185 12.47 6.19 -5.01
CA PRO A 185 11.86 6.60 -3.75
C PRO A 185 10.34 6.54 -3.82
N SER A 186 9.69 6.33 -2.67
CA SER A 186 8.26 6.61 -2.47
C SER A 186 8.08 8.12 -2.34
N PHE A 187 6.94 8.65 -2.78
CA PHE A 187 6.72 10.10 -2.77
C PHE A 187 6.00 10.56 -1.51
N SER A 188 6.52 11.63 -0.89
CA SER A 188 5.81 12.33 0.17
C SER A 188 4.55 13.00 -0.38
N VAL A 189 3.60 13.24 0.51
CA VAL A 189 2.38 14.01 0.18
C VAL A 189 2.74 15.40 -0.37
N GLU A 190 3.78 16.04 0.19
CA GLU A 190 4.28 17.34 -0.27
C GLU A 190 4.77 17.29 -1.73
N LYS A 191 5.65 16.32 -2.07
CA LYS A 191 6.14 16.13 -3.45
C LYS A 191 5.01 15.83 -4.43
N ILE A 192 4.04 15.03 -4.02
CA ILE A 192 2.85 14.76 -4.83
C ILE A 192 2.09 16.07 -5.07
N GLY A 193 1.92 16.90 -4.06
CA GLY A 193 1.28 18.21 -4.19
C GLY A 193 2.00 19.16 -5.17
N GLU A 194 3.34 19.22 -5.10
CA GLU A 194 4.15 19.98 -6.06
C GLU A 194 3.95 19.51 -7.49
N LEU A 195 3.96 18.18 -7.71
CA LEU A 195 3.73 17.59 -9.03
C LEU A 195 2.32 17.88 -9.54
N ILE A 196 1.30 17.73 -8.70
CA ILE A 196 -0.09 18.03 -9.06
C ILE A 196 -0.26 19.52 -9.43
N ALA A 197 0.28 20.42 -8.61
CA ALA A 197 0.23 21.85 -8.88
C ALA A 197 0.87 22.21 -10.23
N PHE A 198 2.03 21.61 -10.52
CA PHE A 198 2.69 21.77 -11.81
C PHE A 198 1.85 21.26 -12.99
N CYS A 199 1.29 20.05 -12.87
CA CYS A 199 0.44 19.48 -13.92
C CYS A 199 -0.80 20.34 -14.18
N LYS A 200 -1.44 20.85 -13.12
CA LYS A 200 -2.61 21.74 -13.24
C LYS A 200 -2.26 23.14 -13.76
N GLN A 201 -1.03 23.61 -13.56
CA GLN A 201 -0.55 24.82 -14.27
C GLN A 201 -0.42 24.59 -15.79
N CYS A 202 -0.01 23.39 -16.21
CA CYS A 202 0.08 23.06 -17.63
C CYS A 202 -1.31 22.83 -18.25
N LYS A 203 -2.24 22.20 -17.50
CA LYS A 203 -3.60 21.88 -17.96
C LYS A 203 -4.57 21.91 -16.77
N PRO A 204 -5.28 23.03 -16.54
CA PRO A 204 -6.10 23.24 -15.33
C PRO A 204 -7.23 22.22 -15.14
N ASP A 205 -7.76 21.65 -16.21
CA ASP A 205 -8.86 20.67 -16.20
C ASP A 205 -8.40 19.21 -16.16
N VAL A 206 -7.09 18.95 -16.06
CA VAL A 206 -6.57 17.59 -15.98
C VAL A 206 -6.93 16.96 -14.64
N ILE A 207 -7.37 15.71 -14.66
CA ILE A 207 -7.67 14.93 -13.47
C ILE A 207 -6.36 14.33 -12.92
N CYS A 208 -6.02 14.62 -11.68
CA CYS A 208 -4.88 14.02 -10.99
C CYS A 208 -5.37 12.94 -10.04
N MET A 209 -5.09 11.68 -10.36
CA MET A 209 -5.41 10.50 -9.55
C MET A 209 -4.14 9.95 -8.90
N VAL A 210 -4.21 9.63 -7.61
CA VAL A 210 -3.11 9.00 -6.88
C VAL A 210 -3.49 7.56 -6.51
N ASP A 211 -2.68 6.59 -6.95
CA ASP A 211 -2.65 5.28 -6.34
C ASP A 211 -1.97 5.42 -4.97
N ASN A 212 -2.78 5.42 -3.92
CA ASN A 212 -2.36 5.68 -2.55
C ASN A 212 -2.03 4.39 -1.77
N CYS A 213 -2.07 3.23 -2.42
CA CYS A 213 -1.74 1.95 -1.79
C CYS A 213 -0.41 2.03 -1.03
N TYR A 214 -0.39 1.55 0.20
CA TYR A 214 0.74 1.58 1.16
C TYR A 214 1.07 2.95 1.76
N GLY A 215 0.45 4.04 1.28
CA GLY A 215 0.70 5.39 1.77
C GLY A 215 -0.29 5.88 2.82
N GLU A 216 -1.47 5.26 2.90
CA GLU A 216 -2.54 5.69 3.79
C GLU A 216 -2.07 5.67 5.26
N PHE A 217 -2.33 6.74 5.98
CA PHE A 217 -1.96 6.96 7.40
C PHE A 217 -0.45 6.97 7.70
N VAL A 218 0.42 6.93 6.68
CA VAL A 218 1.87 7.04 6.86
C VAL A 218 2.27 8.48 7.25
N GLU A 219 1.56 9.46 6.73
CA GLU A 219 1.73 10.88 7.03
C GLU A 219 0.44 11.45 7.65
N PRO A 220 0.47 12.63 8.30
CA PRO A 220 -0.74 13.27 8.82
C PRO A 220 -1.72 13.71 7.73
N ARG A 221 -1.21 14.06 6.54
CA ARG A 221 -1.98 14.46 5.36
C ARG A 221 -2.00 13.36 4.32
N GLU A 222 -3.04 13.37 3.49
CA GLU A 222 -3.17 12.49 2.34
C GLU A 222 -3.01 13.29 1.03
N PRO A 223 -2.80 12.62 -0.12
CA PRO A 223 -2.66 13.32 -1.40
C PRO A 223 -3.87 14.18 -1.79
N SER A 224 -5.06 13.86 -1.31
CA SER A 224 -6.27 14.68 -1.42
C SER A 224 -6.12 16.07 -0.78
N ASP A 225 -5.42 16.16 0.36
CA ASP A 225 -5.17 17.43 1.06
C ASP A 225 -4.26 18.38 0.28
N VAL A 226 -3.61 17.91 -0.76
CA VAL A 226 -2.66 18.66 -1.60
C VAL A 226 -3.06 18.73 -3.08
N GLY A 227 -4.34 18.45 -3.38
CA GLY A 227 -4.94 18.70 -4.68
C GLY A 227 -5.13 17.50 -5.59
N ALA A 228 -4.96 16.27 -5.11
CA ALA A 228 -5.39 15.11 -5.86
C ALA A 228 -6.92 15.12 -6.03
N ASP A 229 -7.38 14.94 -7.27
CA ASP A 229 -8.82 14.88 -7.58
C ASP A 229 -9.43 13.54 -7.16
N MET A 230 -8.62 12.49 -7.13
CA MET A 230 -8.96 11.17 -6.61
C MET A 230 -7.77 10.50 -5.92
N ILE A 231 -8.03 9.76 -4.87
CA ILE A 231 -7.13 8.79 -4.25
C ILE A 231 -7.80 7.41 -4.29
N VAL A 232 -7.03 6.39 -4.61
CA VAL A 232 -7.54 5.03 -4.85
C VAL A 232 -6.68 4.02 -4.11
N GLY A 233 -7.30 2.99 -3.55
CA GLY A 233 -6.53 1.95 -2.88
C GLY A 233 -7.34 0.70 -2.52
N SER A 234 -6.70 -0.19 -1.77
CA SER A 234 -7.21 -1.50 -1.39
C SER A 234 -7.53 -1.56 0.10
N LEU A 235 -8.65 -2.20 0.46
CA LEU A 235 -9.00 -2.42 1.87
C LEU A 235 -8.22 -3.57 2.51
N ILE A 236 -7.64 -4.49 1.73
CA ILE A 236 -6.75 -5.53 2.28
C ILE A 236 -5.32 -5.03 2.53
N LYS A 237 -5.10 -3.70 2.43
CA LYS A 237 -3.87 -2.99 2.75
C LYS A 237 -4.07 -2.08 3.96
N ASN A 238 -3.37 -0.94 4.01
CA ASN A 238 -3.37 -0.03 5.14
C ASN A 238 -4.78 0.29 5.70
N PRO A 239 -5.76 0.73 4.89
CA PRO A 239 -7.03 1.22 5.45
C PRO A 239 -7.89 0.15 6.09
N GLY A 240 -7.71 -1.10 5.72
CA GLY A 240 -8.48 -2.20 6.32
C GLY A 240 -7.93 -2.71 7.64
N GLY A 241 -6.76 -2.22 8.10
CA GLY A 241 -6.19 -2.54 9.40
C GLY A 241 -6.05 -4.04 9.69
N GLY A 242 -5.89 -4.87 8.64
CA GLY A 242 -5.82 -6.32 8.73
C GLY A 242 -7.15 -7.03 9.00
N LEU A 243 -8.27 -6.30 9.08
CA LEU A 243 -9.60 -6.89 9.34
C LEU A 243 -10.50 -6.93 8.11
N ALA A 244 -10.31 -6.06 7.13
CA ALA A 244 -11.10 -6.07 5.90
C ALA A 244 -10.76 -7.31 5.07
N PRO A 245 -11.73 -8.23 4.83
CA PRO A 245 -11.44 -9.48 4.13
C PRO A 245 -11.35 -9.32 2.61
N ILE A 246 -11.80 -8.19 2.08
CA ILE A 246 -11.90 -7.86 0.65
C ILE A 246 -12.14 -6.35 0.53
N GLY A 247 -12.11 -5.83 -0.67
CA GLY A 247 -12.62 -4.50 -0.95
C GLY A 247 -11.57 -3.51 -1.43
N GLY A 248 -12.07 -2.38 -1.87
CA GLY A 248 -11.29 -1.22 -2.27
C GLY A 248 -12.02 0.07 -1.98
N TYR A 249 -11.30 1.17 -2.09
CA TYR A 249 -11.86 2.50 -1.95
C TYR A 249 -11.45 3.40 -3.11
N ILE A 250 -12.33 4.35 -3.43
CA ILE A 250 -12.08 5.47 -4.34
C ILE A 250 -12.65 6.69 -3.64
N CYS A 251 -11.80 7.65 -3.27
CA CYS A 251 -12.21 8.91 -2.64
C CYS A 251 -11.80 10.07 -3.53
N GLY A 252 -12.61 11.12 -3.64
CA GLY A 252 -12.28 12.25 -4.49
C GLY A 252 -13.44 13.22 -4.69
N ARG A 253 -13.38 13.94 -5.82
CA ARG A 253 -14.44 14.83 -6.24
C ARG A 253 -15.72 14.03 -6.52
N GLU A 254 -16.86 14.56 -6.10
CA GLU A 254 -18.15 13.87 -6.18
C GLU A 254 -18.46 13.37 -7.59
N GLU A 255 -18.30 14.21 -8.62
CA GLU A 255 -18.57 13.85 -10.02
C GLU A 255 -17.71 12.68 -10.53
N LEU A 256 -16.46 12.56 -10.06
CA LEU A 256 -15.54 11.49 -10.47
C LEU A 256 -15.87 10.18 -9.75
N VAL A 257 -16.23 10.26 -8.48
CA VAL A 257 -16.65 9.11 -7.67
C VAL A 257 -18.00 8.57 -8.14
N GLU A 258 -18.95 9.44 -8.51
CA GLU A 258 -20.23 9.03 -9.10
C GLU A 258 -20.03 8.24 -10.39
N ARG A 259 -19.14 8.70 -11.29
CA ARG A 259 -18.79 7.94 -12.50
C ARG A 259 -18.21 6.56 -12.17
N CYS A 260 -17.37 6.49 -11.12
CA CYS A 260 -16.84 5.21 -10.64
C CYS A 260 -17.95 4.28 -10.14
N ALA A 261 -18.96 4.81 -9.46
CA ALA A 261 -20.11 4.03 -8.99
C ALA A 261 -20.92 3.48 -10.17
N TYR A 262 -21.16 4.27 -11.22
CA TYR A 262 -21.80 3.79 -12.46
C TYR A 262 -20.95 2.72 -13.16
N ARG A 263 -19.64 2.84 -13.12
CA ARG A 263 -18.75 1.84 -13.73
C ARG A 263 -18.68 0.55 -12.92
N LEU A 264 -18.73 0.65 -11.60
CA LEU A 264 -18.70 -0.51 -10.70
C LEU A 264 -19.99 -1.32 -10.75
N SER A 265 -21.15 -0.64 -10.81
CA SER A 265 -22.47 -1.25 -10.88
C SER A 265 -23.01 -1.21 -12.32
N ALA A 266 -23.82 -0.23 -12.62
CA ALA A 266 -24.30 0.06 -13.97
C ALA A 266 -24.74 1.52 -14.07
N PRO A 267 -24.71 2.16 -15.29
CA PRO A 267 -25.35 3.43 -15.51
C PRO A 267 -26.83 3.40 -15.07
N GLY A 268 -27.23 4.39 -14.27
CA GLY A 268 -28.56 4.50 -13.70
C GLY A 268 -28.78 3.80 -12.35
N LEU A 269 -27.84 2.92 -11.92
CA LEU A 269 -27.85 2.32 -10.58
C LEU A 269 -26.86 3.02 -9.63
N GLY A 270 -25.61 3.20 -10.07
CA GLY A 270 -24.59 3.96 -9.35
C GLY A 270 -24.37 3.48 -7.90
N GLN A 271 -24.42 4.43 -6.97
CA GLN A 271 -24.20 4.20 -5.54
C GLN A 271 -25.39 3.55 -4.82
N GLU A 272 -26.58 3.55 -5.40
CA GLU A 272 -27.81 3.05 -4.77
C GLU A 272 -27.77 1.55 -4.50
N VAL A 273 -26.94 0.79 -5.22
CA VAL A 273 -26.85 -0.66 -5.12
C VAL A 273 -25.52 -1.13 -4.59
N GLY A 274 -25.49 -2.35 -4.07
CA GLY A 274 -24.31 -3.03 -3.55
C GLY A 274 -24.48 -3.42 -2.09
N ALA A 275 -25.07 -4.61 -1.86
CA ALA A 275 -25.28 -5.14 -0.53
C ALA A 275 -23.96 -5.35 0.22
N ASN A 276 -23.96 -5.06 1.52
CA ASN A 276 -22.77 -5.20 2.38
C ASN A 276 -22.53 -6.64 2.87
N LEU A 277 -23.51 -7.53 2.77
CA LEU A 277 -23.42 -8.95 3.15
C LEU A 277 -22.97 -9.19 4.61
N GLY A 278 -23.09 -8.19 5.49
CA GLY A 278 -22.72 -8.29 6.90
C GLY A 278 -21.22 -8.07 7.20
N ILE A 279 -20.42 -7.60 6.24
CA ILE A 279 -18.98 -7.41 6.46
C ILE A 279 -18.58 -6.02 6.97
N LEU A 280 -19.52 -5.09 7.06
CA LEU A 280 -19.22 -3.72 7.50
C LEU A 280 -18.57 -3.62 8.89
N PRO A 281 -18.88 -4.47 9.90
CA PRO A 281 -18.14 -4.44 11.16
C PRO A 281 -16.64 -4.53 10.97
N SER A 282 -16.16 -5.42 10.08
CA SER A 282 -14.73 -5.57 9.77
C SER A 282 -14.16 -4.33 9.05
N PHE A 283 -14.94 -3.67 8.19
CA PHE A 283 -14.50 -2.45 7.51
C PHE A 283 -14.38 -1.27 8.47
N TYR A 284 -15.40 -1.04 9.30
CA TYR A 284 -15.37 0.03 10.31
C TYR A 284 -14.27 -0.18 11.35
N GLN A 285 -14.20 -1.38 11.92
CA GLN A 285 -13.19 -1.69 12.93
C GLN A 285 -11.78 -1.70 12.33
N GLY A 286 -11.63 -2.21 11.12
CA GLY A 286 -10.35 -2.20 10.41
C GLY A 286 -9.87 -0.77 10.15
N PHE A 287 -10.73 0.10 9.67
CA PHE A 287 -10.41 1.51 9.44
C PHE A 287 -10.07 2.25 10.74
N PHE A 288 -10.80 1.96 11.82
CA PHE A 288 -10.50 2.48 13.15
C PHE A 288 -9.11 2.06 13.64
N LEU A 289 -8.71 0.81 13.42
CA LEU A 289 -7.41 0.28 13.85
C LEU A 289 -6.26 0.66 12.90
N ALA A 290 -6.55 1.03 11.67
CA ALA A 290 -5.57 1.24 10.62
C ALA A 290 -4.40 2.15 11.01
N PRO A 291 -4.58 3.32 11.67
CA PRO A 291 -3.46 4.16 12.06
C PRO A 291 -2.44 3.45 12.98
N THR A 292 -2.92 2.65 13.93
CA THR A 292 -2.06 1.88 14.84
C THR A 292 -1.36 0.73 14.12
N VAL A 293 -2.06 0.03 13.24
CA VAL A 293 -1.50 -1.07 12.45
C VAL A 293 -0.41 -0.56 11.49
N VAL A 294 -0.66 0.56 10.82
CA VAL A 294 0.33 1.22 9.95
C VAL A 294 1.56 1.66 10.74
N ALA A 295 1.39 2.20 11.94
CA ALA A 295 2.51 2.54 12.82
C ALA A 295 3.34 1.30 13.17
N GLY A 296 2.70 0.17 13.44
CA GLY A 296 3.37 -1.12 13.66
C GLY A 296 4.21 -1.55 12.46
N ALA A 297 3.65 -1.47 11.25
CA ALA A 297 4.33 -1.78 10.00
C ALA A 297 5.52 -0.85 9.73
N LEU A 298 5.36 0.46 9.95
CA LEU A 298 6.44 1.44 9.79
C LEU A 298 7.60 1.19 10.76
N LYS A 299 7.30 0.89 12.03
CA LYS A 299 8.33 0.53 13.02
C LYS A 299 9.07 -0.73 12.60
N GLY A 300 8.35 -1.73 12.05
CA GLY A 300 8.94 -2.92 11.47
C GLY A 300 9.89 -2.59 10.33
N ALA A 301 9.47 -1.78 9.37
CA ALA A 301 10.28 -1.36 8.23
C ALA A 301 11.55 -0.60 8.66
N ILE A 302 11.44 0.32 9.63
CA ILE A 302 12.61 1.07 10.18
C ILE A 302 13.53 0.13 10.94
N PHE A 303 13.00 -0.81 11.71
CA PHE A 303 13.80 -1.78 12.44
C PHE A 303 14.56 -2.71 11.48
N ALA A 304 13.91 -3.17 10.40
CA ALA A 304 14.58 -3.94 9.35
C ALA A 304 15.74 -3.17 8.74
N ALA A 305 15.54 -1.90 8.36
CA ALA A 305 16.62 -1.05 7.87
C ALA A 305 17.77 -0.94 8.90
N GLY A 306 17.44 -0.65 10.16
CA GLY A 306 18.44 -0.50 11.22
C GLY A 306 19.26 -1.78 11.49
N ILE A 307 18.65 -2.95 11.36
CA ILE A 307 19.31 -4.26 11.46
C ILE A 307 20.27 -4.48 10.28
N TYR A 308 19.74 -4.38 9.06
CA TYR A 308 20.44 -4.81 7.86
C TYR A 308 21.51 -3.81 7.40
N GLU A 309 21.32 -2.50 7.60
CA GLU A 309 22.36 -1.50 7.32
C GLU A 309 23.61 -1.70 8.17
N ARG A 310 23.45 -1.99 9.46
CA ARG A 310 24.59 -2.26 10.35
C ARG A 310 25.34 -3.53 9.98
N LEU A 311 24.73 -4.42 9.22
CA LEU A 311 25.35 -5.62 8.65
C LEU A 311 25.96 -5.35 7.27
N GLY A 312 25.87 -4.11 6.76
CA GLY A 312 26.46 -3.69 5.49
C GLY A 312 25.56 -3.93 4.26
N PHE A 313 24.28 -4.22 4.43
CA PHE A 313 23.33 -4.36 3.33
C PHE A 313 22.68 -3.00 2.98
N PRO A 314 22.66 -2.59 1.69
CA PRO A 314 21.94 -1.39 1.29
C PRO A 314 20.44 -1.52 1.59
N CYS A 315 19.88 -0.47 2.21
CA CYS A 315 18.47 -0.40 2.58
C CYS A 315 17.83 0.85 1.96
N ILE A 316 16.66 0.70 1.34
CA ILE A 316 15.94 1.79 0.66
C ILE A 316 14.48 1.81 1.12
N PRO A 317 14.05 2.84 1.88
CA PRO A 317 14.83 3.91 2.51
C PRO A 317 15.77 3.38 3.60
N ASN A 318 16.77 4.16 3.98
CA ASN A 318 17.60 3.82 5.14
C ASN A 318 16.85 4.07 6.46
N ALA A 319 17.44 3.66 7.60
CA ALA A 319 16.77 3.75 8.91
C ALA A 319 16.48 5.18 9.36
N THR A 320 17.18 6.19 8.82
CA THR A 320 17.05 7.60 9.19
C THR A 320 16.18 8.42 8.23
N GLU A 321 15.96 7.94 7.02
CA GLU A 321 15.14 8.63 6.01
C GLU A 321 13.65 8.63 6.35
N SER A 322 12.96 9.68 5.90
CA SER A 322 11.50 9.76 5.97
C SER A 322 10.85 8.65 5.16
N ARG A 323 9.68 8.22 5.61
CA ARG A 323 8.93 7.16 4.95
C ARG A 323 7.60 7.67 4.44
N HIS A 324 7.25 7.22 3.25
CA HIS A 324 6.03 7.64 2.55
C HIS A 324 5.18 6.44 2.11
N ASP A 325 5.66 5.22 2.42
CA ASP A 325 4.97 3.94 2.35
C ASP A 325 5.49 3.00 3.46
N ILE A 326 4.94 1.81 3.56
CA ILE A 326 5.34 0.79 4.56
C ILE A 326 6.39 -0.21 4.04
N ILE A 327 6.91 -0.03 2.82
CA ILE A 327 7.81 -0.99 2.18
C ILE A 327 9.26 -0.69 2.57
N GLN A 328 10.00 -1.75 2.93
CA GLN A 328 11.44 -1.74 3.12
C GLN A 328 12.12 -2.64 2.09
N ALA A 329 12.88 -2.05 1.19
CA ALA A 329 13.76 -2.81 0.33
C ALA A 329 15.11 -3.04 1.04
N VAL A 330 15.63 -4.28 0.96
CA VAL A 330 16.96 -4.66 1.45
C VAL A 330 17.66 -5.41 0.32
N GLU A 331 18.79 -4.87 -0.15
CA GLU A 331 19.60 -5.50 -1.20
C GLU A 331 20.50 -6.56 -0.56
N LEU A 332 20.12 -7.81 -0.64
CA LEU A 332 20.83 -8.93 -0.01
C LEU A 332 22.00 -9.47 -0.85
N GLY A 333 22.03 -9.14 -2.15
CA GLY A 333 23.16 -9.44 -3.04
C GLY A 333 23.27 -10.90 -3.49
N SER A 334 22.42 -11.82 -3.01
CA SER A 334 22.38 -13.21 -3.51
C SER A 334 21.01 -13.86 -3.30
N ALA A 335 20.70 -14.84 -4.16
CA ALA A 335 19.46 -15.63 -4.03
C ALA A 335 19.39 -16.42 -2.71
N GLU A 336 20.51 -16.94 -2.25
CA GLU A 336 20.60 -17.71 -0.99
C GLU A 336 20.18 -16.85 0.20
N ARG A 337 20.64 -15.59 0.26
CA ARG A 337 20.24 -14.65 1.31
C ARG A 337 18.77 -14.28 1.24
N MET A 338 18.22 -14.11 0.03
CA MET A 338 16.77 -13.87 -0.14
C MET A 338 15.95 -15.04 0.39
N LEU A 339 16.33 -16.28 0.07
CA LEU A 339 15.66 -17.49 0.55
C LEU A 339 15.73 -17.62 2.07
N ALA A 340 16.90 -17.37 2.66
CA ALA A 340 17.08 -17.40 4.11
C ALA A 340 16.23 -16.33 4.79
N PHE A 341 16.20 -15.10 4.26
CA PHE A 341 15.36 -14.02 4.75
C PHE A 341 13.88 -14.41 4.72
N CYS A 342 13.38 -14.84 3.56
CA CYS A 342 11.98 -15.25 3.40
C CYS A 342 11.63 -16.43 4.30
N SER A 343 12.53 -17.40 4.47
CA SER A 343 12.31 -18.53 5.38
C SER A 343 12.12 -18.07 6.83
N GLY A 344 12.86 -17.05 7.28
CA GLY A 344 12.69 -16.47 8.61
C GLY A 344 11.36 -15.73 8.77
N ILE A 345 10.97 -14.92 7.78
CA ILE A 345 9.67 -14.24 7.78
C ILE A 345 8.51 -15.25 7.78
N GLN A 346 8.60 -16.30 6.95
CA GLN A 346 7.57 -17.35 6.89
C GLN A 346 7.46 -18.11 8.22
N ALA A 347 8.58 -18.43 8.84
CA ALA A 347 8.60 -19.11 10.13
C ALA A 347 8.02 -18.25 11.28
N ALA A 348 8.03 -16.93 11.13
CA ALA A 348 7.41 -16.00 12.09
C ALA A 348 5.91 -15.77 11.82
N ALA A 349 5.38 -16.22 10.68
CA ALA A 349 3.99 -15.99 10.32
C ALA A 349 3.02 -16.75 11.23
N PRO A 350 1.82 -16.20 11.52
CA PRO A 350 0.82 -16.89 12.34
C PRO A 350 0.13 -18.04 11.58
N VAL A 351 0.18 -18.00 10.26
CA VAL A 351 -0.43 -18.98 9.35
C VAL A 351 0.68 -19.58 8.50
N ASP A 352 0.65 -20.88 8.27
CA ASP A 352 1.61 -21.61 7.43
C ASP A 352 3.09 -21.43 7.82
N SER A 353 3.39 -21.21 9.10
CA SER A 353 4.76 -21.01 9.61
C SER A 353 5.72 -22.18 9.33
N TYR A 354 5.19 -23.37 9.09
CA TYR A 354 5.93 -24.60 8.80
C TYR A 354 6.30 -24.76 7.32
N VAL A 355 5.80 -23.88 6.45
CA VAL A 355 6.06 -23.92 5.00
C VAL A 355 7.42 -23.29 4.72
N THR A 356 8.15 -23.87 3.78
CA THR A 356 9.40 -23.30 3.27
C THR A 356 9.15 -22.58 1.96
N PRO A 357 9.39 -21.26 1.87
CA PRO A 357 9.27 -20.51 0.63
C PRO A 357 10.27 -21.01 -0.42
N VAL A 358 9.78 -21.23 -1.64
CA VAL A 358 10.62 -21.58 -2.80
C VAL A 358 10.32 -20.61 -3.95
N PRO A 359 11.32 -20.29 -4.79
CA PRO A 359 11.08 -19.48 -5.98
C PRO A 359 10.12 -20.17 -6.94
N TRP A 360 9.25 -19.42 -7.58
CA TRP A 360 8.33 -19.92 -8.59
C TRP A 360 8.00 -18.85 -9.62
N ALA A 361 7.61 -19.29 -10.82
CA ALA A 361 7.20 -18.39 -11.90
C ALA A 361 5.82 -17.80 -11.59
N MET A 362 5.78 -16.51 -11.30
CA MET A 362 4.53 -15.78 -11.09
C MET A 362 4.06 -15.14 -12.40
N PRO A 363 2.74 -15.18 -12.70
CA PRO A 363 2.19 -14.45 -13.83
C PRO A 363 2.50 -12.95 -13.72
N GLY A 364 2.99 -12.37 -14.81
CA GLY A 364 3.32 -10.94 -14.86
C GLY A 364 4.76 -10.59 -14.48
N TYR A 365 5.62 -11.55 -14.13
CA TYR A 365 7.02 -11.32 -13.80
C TYR A 365 7.97 -12.05 -14.77
N ASP A 366 9.07 -11.38 -15.14
CA ASP A 366 10.08 -11.94 -16.06
C ASP A 366 11.09 -12.88 -15.37
N SER A 367 11.07 -12.96 -14.05
CA SER A 367 11.92 -13.81 -13.22
C SER A 367 11.10 -14.51 -12.15
N GLU A 368 11.60 -15.64 -11.66
CA GLU A 368 11.01 -16.29 -10.49
C GLU A 368 10.98 -15.33 -9.30
N VAL A 369 9.93 -15.43 -8.50
CA VAL A 369 9.75 -14.64 -7.28
C VAL A 369 9.74 -15.59 -6.09
N VAL A 370 10.45 -15.24 -5.02
CA VAL A 370 10.28 -15.87 -3.72
C VAL A 370 9.33 -14.99 -2.89
N MET A 371 8.38 -15.63 -2.20
CA MET A 371 7.41 -14.94 -1.35
C MET A 371 7.26 -15.67 -0.02
N ALA A 372 7.35 -14.92 1.06
CA ALA A 372 6.98 -15.32 2.41
C ALA A 372 5.73 -14.54 2.83
N ALA A 373 4.62 -15.24 3.01
CA ALA A 373 3.35 -14.65 3.42
C ALA A 373 2.51 -15.71 4.15
N GLY A 374 2.25 -15.49 5.41
CA GLY A 374 1.33 -16.31 6.21
C GLY A 374 0.29 -15.41 6.84
N ALA A 375 -0.65 -14.95 6.00
CA ALA A 375 -1.63 -13.94 6.33
C ALA A 375 -3.01 -14.54 6.64
N PHE A 376 -3.80 -13.89 7.50
CA PHE A 376 -5.20 -14.23 7.76
C PHE A 376 -6.09 -13.85 6.57
N VAL A 377 -5.74 -12.76 5.87
CA VAL A 377 -6.40 -12.32 4.64
C VAL A 377 -5.44 -12.53 3.48
N GLN A 378 -5.79 -13.41 2.56
CA GLN A 378 -4.94 -13.76 1.44
C GLN A 378 -4.59 -12.52 0.58
N GLY A 379 -3.30 -12.30 0.35
CA GLY A 379 -2.80 -11.14 -0.39
C GLY A 379 -2.73 -9.83 0.41
N SER A 380 -3.03 -9.87 1.71
CA SER A 380 -2.91 -8.71 2.60
C SER A 380 -1.44 -8.38 2.86
N SER A 381 -1.01 -7.23 2.37
CA SER A 381 0.36 -6.74 2.55
C SER A 381 0.54 -5.78 3.73
N ILE A 382 -0.52 -5.45 4.47
CA ILE A 382 -0.41 -4.86 5.80
C ILE A 382 -0.08 -5.92 6.86
N GLU A 383 -0.30 -7.20 6.56
CA GLU A 383 0.19 -8.32 7.32
C GLU A 383 1.67 -8.58 6.99
N LEU A 384 2.39 -9.24 7.90
CA LEU A 384 3.81 -9.50 7.75
C LEU A 384 4.10 -10.31 6.48
N SER A 385 4.88 -9.77 5.58
CA SER A 385 5.29 -10.44 4.35
C SER A 385 6.65 -9.93 3.85
N ALA A 386 7.29 -10.74 3.03
CA ALA A 386 8.47 -10.36 2.29
C ALA A 386 8.50 -11.11 0.96
N ASP A 387 8.80 -10.41 -0.11
CA ASP A 387 8.89 -10.99 -1.44
C ASP A 387 9.97 -10.28 -2.27
N GLY A 388 10.38 -10.90 -3.36
CA GLY A 388 11.31 -10.30 -4.30
C GLY A 388 11.64 -11.19 -5.48
N PRO A 389 11.92 -10.60 -6.64
CA PRO A 389 12.35 -11.32 -7.83
C PRO A 389 13.77 -11.84 -7.66
N ILE A 390 14.02 -13.10 -8.05
CA ILE A 390 15.35 -13.75 -7.97
C ILE A 390 16.21 -13.24 -9.14
N ARG A 391 16.67 -12.00 -9.03
CA ARG A 391 17.57 -11.34 -9.98
C ARG A 391 18.40 -10.25 -9.30
N PRO A 392 19.57 -9.89 -9.80
CA PRO A 392 20.32 -8.76 -9.28
C PRO A 392 19.49 -7.47 -9.22
N PRO A 393 19.62 -6.65 -8.14
CA PRO A 393 20.56 -6.76 -7.03
C PRO A 393 20.16 -7.75 -5.92
N TYR A 394 19.20 -8.64 -6.15
CA TYR A 394 18.64 -9.57 -5.17
C TYR A 394 18.05 -8.83 -3.96
N ALA A 395 17.18 -7.90 -4.27
CA ALA A 395 16.48 -7.11 -3.27
C ALA A 395 15.23 -7.84 -2.78
N ILE A 396 15.05 -7.86 -1.46
CA ILE A 396 13.80 -8.30 -0.83
C ILE A 396 12.99 -7.07 -0.40
N TYR A 397 11.69 -7.14 -0.60
CA TYR A 397 10.72 -6.11 -0.20
C TYR A 397 9.96 -6.62 1.00
N PHE A 398 10.33 -6.14 2.17
CA PHE A 398 9.68 -6.43 3.44
C PHE A 398 8.57 -5.42 3.70
N GLN A 399 7.44 -5.87 4.23
CA GLN A 399 6.30 -5.00 4.50
C GLN A 399 5.38 -5.59 5.57
N GLY A 400 4.62 -4.71 6.21
CA GLY A 400 3.53 -5.10 7.08
C GLY A 400 3.95 -5.55 8.47
N GLY A 401 2.98 -6.16 9.11
CA GLY A 401 3.00 -6.60 10.49
C GLY A 401 1.86 -5.94 11.27
N LEU A 402 0.78 -6.68 11.54
CA LEU A 402 -0.41 -6.15 12.23
C LEU A 402 -0.08 -5.57 13.61
N THR A 403 1.01 -6.02 14.20
CA THR A 403 1.57 -5.46 15.43
C THR A 403 3.07 -5.26 15.29
N TRP A 404 3.59 -4.23 15.92
CA TRP A 404 5.03 -4.00 16.01
C TRP A 404 5.80 -5.23 16.53
N TYR A 405 5.25 -5.91 17.53
CA TYR A 405 5.92 -7.06 18.16
C TYR A 405 6.05 -8.23 17.21
N HIS A 406 5.06 -8.47 16.34
CA HIS A 406 5.12 -9.48 15.31
C HIS A 406 6.14 -9.11 14.22
N ALA A 407 6.16 -7.86 13.76
CA ALA A 407 7.16 -7.38 12.81
C ALA A 407 8.59 -7.52 13.37
N LYS A 408 8.80 -7.16 14.65
CA LYS A 408 10.08 -7.33 15.34
C LYS A 408 10.53 -8.80 15.34
N LEU A 409 9.64 -9.72 15.71
CA LEU A 409 9.95 -11.15 15.71
C LEU A 409 10.34 -11.62 14.30
N GLY A 410 9.55 -11.27 13.28
CA GLY A 410 9.83 -11.66 11.91
C GLY A 410 11.19 -11.22 11.42
N ILE A 411 11.58 -9.98 11.71
CA ILE A 411 12.90 -9.45 11.34
C ILE A 411 14.02 -10.17 12.09
N LEU A 412 13.86 -10.45 13.39
CA LEU A 412 14.86 -11.21 14.14
C LEU A 412 14.97 -12.65 13.64
N MET A 413 13.87 -13.29 13.26
CA MET A 413 13.90 -14.63 12.67
C MET A 413 14.52 -14.64 11.27
N SER A 414 14.30 -13.60 10.45
CA SER A 414 14.97 -13.47 9.16
C SER A 414 16.49 -13.34 9.33
N LEU A 415 16.93 -12.55 10.31
CA LEU A 415 18.35 -12.45 10.66
C LEU A 415 18.92 -13.77 11.20
N GLN A 416 18.16 -14.45 12.07
CA GLN A 416 18.55 -15.76 12.61
C GLN A 416 18.82 -16.78 11.49
N LYS A 417 17.96 -16.82 10.48
CA LYS A 417 18.15 -17.73 9.34
C LYS A 417 19.39 -17.39 8.51
N LEU A 418 19.71 -16.11 8.36
CA LEU A 418 20.96 -15.70 7.71
C LEU A 418 22.20 -16.09 8.52
N VAL A 419 22.15 -15.97 9.86
CA VAL A 419 23.25 -16.35 10.75
C VAL A 419 23.45 -17.87 10.77
N GLU A 420 22.35 -18.66 10.87
CA GLU A 420 22.39 -20.13 10.81
C GLU A 420 23.00 -20.65 9.50
N ALA A 421 22.73 -19.97 8.40
CA ALA A 421 23.27 -20.30 7.09
C ALA A 421 24.72 -19.80 6.86
N GLY A 422 25.33 -19.09 7.81
CA GLY A 422 26.66 -18.47 7.65
C GLY A 422 26.68 -17.32 6.63
N LEU A 423 25.51 -16.70 6.35
CA LEU A 423 25.35 -15.62 5.36
C LEU A 423 25.38 -14.22 5.97
N ALA A 424 25.37 -14.11 7.29
CA ALA A 424 25.54 -12.89 8.07
C ALA A 424 26.19 -13.23 9.45
N GLU A 425 26.90 -12.25 10.02
CA GLU A 425 27.45 -12.34 11.37
C GLU A 425 26.95 -11.16 12.22
N VAL A 426 26.45 -11.46 13.40
CA VAL A 426 26.10 -10.44 14.43
C VAL A 426 27.29 -10.26 15.38
N LYS A 427 27.66 -8.99 15.64
CA LYS A 427 28.76 -8.62 16.55
C LYS A 427 28.26 -7.76 17.69
#